data_f67a7b59d1972f14374574a46d74757c
#
_entry.id   f67a7b59d1972f14374574a46d74757c
#
_cell.length_a   1.000
_cell.length_b   1.000
_cell.length_c   1.000
_cell.angle_alpha   90.00
_cell.angle_beta   90.00
_cell.angle_gamma   90.00
#
_symmetry.space_group_name_H-M   'P 1'
#
loop_
_entity.id
_entity.type
_entity.pdbx_description
1 polymer ?
#
loop_
_entity_poly.entity_id
_entity_poly.type
_entity_poly.pdbx_seq_one_letter_code
_entity_poly.pdbx_strand_id
1 'polypeptide(L)'
;ILEGFAIINDSATFNNESAYFTAKFSKIVDWKISITGISSGAEKIILGKSNEINAMNSMWYGEVTTLPFFKEENCSVLLTFPNHSDSIYDSFKINEAKKYGNGSELVVSDFENGFNPNFTNFFQSTCLKKIETGNAGQSDRYLVQEGTCDWDWLIGYVDYPASHWFNQGVLSANPDNVYFNMMINGDSTLSPNNEANSLFKLEFYEDENQDGYYDQNTEDRLDVEFDVDWNGWKMISIK
;
A
#
# COMPACT_ATOMS: atom_id res chain seq x y z
N ILE A 1 4.08 26.61 -24.49
CA ILE A 1 5.21 25.71 -24.17
C ILE A 1 6.35 26.07 -25.11
N LEU A 2 7.55 26.27 -24.60
CA LEU A 2 8.76 26.55 -25.38
C LEU A 2 9.55 25.26 -25.63
N GLU A 3 9.61 24.36 -24.65
CA GLU A 3 10.16 23.02 -24.77
C GLU A 3 9.09 22.03 -24.30
N GLY A 4 8.90 20.95 -25.07
CA GLY A 4 7.87 19.95 -24.81
C GLY A 4 8.07 19.25 -23.46
N PHE A 5 6.98 18.68 -22.93
CA PHE A 5 7.04 17.80 -21.79
C PHE A 5 7.75 16.50 -22.18
N ALA A 6 8.67 16.07 -21.36
CA ALA A 6 9.37 14.80 -21.53
C ALA A 6 9.68 14.17 -20.15
N ILE A 7 9.70 12.86 -20.15
CA ILE A 7 10.12 12.04 -19.01
C ILE A 7 11.59 11.65 -19.24
N ILE A 8 12.43 11.95 -18.27
CA ILE A 8 13.82 11.53 -18.31
C ILE A 8 13.95 10.25 -17.48
N ASN A 9 14.48 9.21 -18.11
CA ASN A 9 14.36 7.83 -17.71
C ASN A 9 12.87 7.44 -17.70
N ASP A 10 12.33 7.08 -18.85
CA ASP A 10 10.94 6.65 -19.07
C ASP A 10 10.61 5.26 -18.47
N SER A 11 11.61 4.67 -17.84
CA SER A 11 11.49 3.47 -16.98
C SER A 11 12.50 3.53 -15.84
N ALA A 12 12.16 2.95 -14.69
CA ALA A 12 13.06 2.93 -13.54
C ALA A 12 12.93 1.68 -12.67
N THR A 13 14.05 1.36 -12.02
CA THR A 13 14.20 0.42 -10.90
C THR A 13 14.38 1.25 -9.63
N PHE A 14 13.29 1.56 -8.93
CA PHE A 14 13.26 2.61 -7.91
C PHE A 14 14.05 2.34 -6.63
N ASN A 15 14.64 1.18 -6.48
CA ASN A 15 15.57 0.95 -5.37
C ASN A 15 16.96 1.58 -5.58
N ASN A 16 17.29 1.89 -6.84
CA ASN A 16 18.61 2.42 -7.23
C ASN A 16 18.51 3.62 -8.18
N GLU A 17 17.33 3.89 -8.72
CA GLU A 17 17.13 4.90 -9.77
C GLU A 17 16.05 5.90 -9.36
N SER A 18 15.97 6.97 -10.11
CA SER A 18 14.92 7.99 -10.02
C SER A 18 14.50 8.40 -11.43
N ALA A 19 13.31 8.93 -11.55
CA ALA A 19 12.84 9.61 -12.74
C ALA A 19 12.62 11.09 -12.46
N TYR A 20 12.66 11.91 -13.48
CA TYR A 20 12.23 13.29 -13.40
C TYR A 20 11.64 13.77 -14.72
N PHE A 21 10.98 14.89 -14.68
CA PHE A 21 10.23 15.43 -15.81
C PHE A 21 10.86 16.75 -16.26
N THR A 22 10.66 17.08 -17.52
CA THR A 22 11.15 18.34 -18.09
C THR A 22 10.08 19.01 -18.93
N ALA A 23 9.98 20.33 -18.84
CA ALA A 23 9.21 21.17 -19.73
C ALA A 23 9.66 22.63 -19.56
N LYS A 24 9.44 23.49 -20.58
CA LYS A 24 9.72 24.92 -20.47
C LYS A 24 8.57 25.76 -21.00
N PHE A 25 8.22 26.76 -20.23
CA PHE A 25 7.09 27.64 -20.48
C PHE A 25 7.56 29.07 -20.75
N SER A 26 6.78 29.82 -21.52
CA SER A 26 7.08 31.23 -21.81
C SER A 26 6.86 32.17 -20.62
N LYS A 27 6.18 31.69 -19.59
CA LYS A 27 5.90 32.41 -18.34
C LYS A 27 5.80 31.43 -17.18
N ILE A 28 5.81 31.95 -15.96
CA ILE A 28 5.53 31.16 -14.76
C ILE A 28 4.07 30.69 -14.82
N VAL A 29 3.88 29.38 -14.63
CA VAL A 29 2.58 28.71 -14.57
C VAL A 29 2.50 27.79 -13.36
N ASP A 30 1.33 27.61 -12.82
CA ASP A 30 1.05 26.51 -11.90
C ASP A 30 0.87 25.23 -12.74
N TRP A 31 1.51 24.15 -12.31
CA TRP A 31 1.45 22.86 -12.99
C TRP A 31 1.30 21.70 -12.02
N LYS A 32 0.71 20.62 -12.49
CA LYS A 32 0.52 19.38 -11.77
C LYS A 32 0.92 18.21 -12.66
N ILE A 33 1.79 17.33 -12.18
CA ILE A 33 2.06 16.03 -12.77
C ILE A 33 1.36 14.98 -11.90
N SER A 34 0.49 14.18 -12.52
CA SER A 34 -0.12 13.01 -11.90
C SER A 34 0.43 11.76 -12.57
N ILE A 35 0.95 10.83 -11.79
CA ILE A 35 1.45 9.53 -12.24
C ILE A 35 0.53 8.49 -11.61
N THR A 36 -0.11 7.66 -12.42
CA THR A 36 -1.08 6.66 -11.96
C THR A 36 -0.69 5.28 -12.45
N GLY A 37 -0.50 4.36 -11.51
CA GLY A 37 -0.25 2.94 -11.79
C GLY A 37 -1.49 2.29 -12.43
N ILE A 38 -1.31 1.64 -13.58
CA ILE A 38 -2.44 1.07 -14.34
C ILE A 38 -3.04 -0.13 -13.62
N SER A 39 -2.22 -0.93 -12.95
CA SER A 39 -2.68 -2.14 -12.28
C SER A 39 -2.86 -1.97 -10.77
N SER A 40 -2.09 -1.11 -10.12
CA SER A 40 -2.21 -0.85 -8.68
C SER A 40 -3.25 0.21 -8.34
N GLY A 41 -3.47 1.19 -9.23
CA GLY A 41 -4.21 2.40 -8.91
C GLY A 41 -3.44 3.38 -8.02
N ALA A 42 -2.16 3.10 -7.75
CA ALA A 42 -1.29 3.99 -6.98
C ALA A 42 -1.18 5.36 -7.67
N GLU A 43 -1.08 6.42 -6.87
CA GLU A 43 -0.96 7.77 -7.41
C GLU A 43 0.20 8.54 -6.78
N LYS A 44 1.00 9.16 -7.65
CA LYS A 44 1.95 10.21 -7.27
C LYS A 44 1.52 11.52 -7.89
N ILE A 45 1.45 12.56 -7.04
CA ILE A 45 1.18 13.93 -7.46
C ILE A 45 2.42 14.78 -7.19
N ILE A 46 2.88 15.50 -8.20
CA ILE A 46 3.94 16.50 -8.08
C ILE A 46 3.34 17.84 -8.49
N LEU A 47 3.46 18.82 -7.64
CA LEU A 47 2.93 20.16 -7.85
C LEU A 47 4.07 21.16 -7.96
N GLY A 48 3.90 22.16 -8.80
CA GLY A 48 4.86 23.24 -8.87
C GLY A 48 4.31 24.52 -9.48
N LYS A 49 5.08 25.58 -9.33
CA LYS A 49 4.84 26.89 -9.91
C LYS A 49 6.13 27.47 -10.44
N SER A 50 6.35 27.40 -11.73
CA SER A 50 7.60 27.83 -12.38
C SER A 50 7.40 28.04 -13.87
N ASN A 51 8.41 28.57 -14.53
CA ASN A 51 8.49 28.59 -15.99
C ASN A 51 9.28 27.41 -16.55
N GLU A 52 9.72 26.47 -15.69
CA GLU A 52 10.47 25.30 -16.07
C GLU A 52 10.18 24.14 -15.11
N ILE A 53 9.98 22.97 -15.66
CA ILE A 53 9.99 21.68 -14.93
C ILE A 53 11.37 21.05 -15.21
N ASN A 54 12.06 20.64 -14.17
CA ASN A 54 13.39 20.02 -14.26
C ASN A 54 13.64 19.08 -13.05
N ALA A 55 14.81 18.47 -12.99
CA ALA A 55 15.16 17.55 -11.91
C ALA A 55 15.04 18.13 -10.49
N MET A 56 15.22 19.45 -10.33
CA MET A 56 15.18 20.08 -8.99
C MET A 56 13.77 20.17 -8.41
N ASN A 57 12.74 20.18 -9.27
CA ASN A 57 11.35 20.38 -8.84
C ASN A 57 10.40 19.24 -9.23
N SER A 58 10.90 18.20 -9.91
CA SER A 58 10.08 17.08 -10.38
C SER A 58 10.69 15.68 -10.16
N MET A 59 11.75 15.58 -9.35
CA MET A 59 12.39 14.30 -9.05
C MET A 59 11.41 13.38 -8.33
N TRP A 60 11.38 12.12 -8.76
CA TRP A 60 10.54 11.05 -8.22
C TRP A 60 11.37 9.79 -7.97
N TYR A 61 11.24 9.22 -6.77
CA TYR A 61 11.96 8.03 -6.30
C TYR A 61 11.02 6.84 -6.08
N GLY A 62 9.88 6.82 -6.76
CA GLY A 62 8.91 5.72 -6.68
C GLY A 62 7.91 5.80 -5.52
N GLU A 63 7.99 6.84 -4.68
CA GLU A 63 7.04 7.03 -3.59
C GLU A 63 5.66 7.47 -4.10
N VAL A 64 4.63 7.14 -3.34
CA VAL A 64 3.24 7.54 -3.61
C VAL A 64 2.85 8.82 -2.89
N THR A 65 1.82 9.50 -3.38
CA THR A 65 1.12 10.56 -2.64
C THR A 65 -0.07 9.99 -1.90
N THR A 66 -0.74 9.02 -2.51
CA THR A 66 -1.87 8.29 -1.93
C THR A 66 -1.71 6.80 -2.16
N LEU A 67 -2.00 6.01 -1.12
CA LEU A 67 -2.01 4.55 -1.22
C LEU A 67 -3.08 4.07 -2.21
N PRO A 68 -2.90 2.92 -2.86
CA PRO A 68 -1.89 1.88 -2.61
C PRO A 68 -0.49 2.25 -3.10
N PHE A 69 0.49 1.36 -2.88
CA PHE A 69 1.83 1.51 -3.43
C PHE A 69 1.88 1.10 -4.91
N PHE A 70 2.84 1.69 -5.63
CA PHE A 70 3.19 1.21 -6.96
C PHE A 70 3.78 -0.19 -6.88
N LYS A 71 3.60 -0.95 -7.95
CA LYS A 71 4.25 -2.24 -8.19
C LYS A 71 5.01 -2.22 -9.52
N GLU A 72 5.60 -3.33 -9.94
CA GLU A 72 6.12 -3.46 -11.30
C GLU A 72 4.95 -3.35 -12.29
N GLU A 73 4.86 -2.21 -12.99
CA GLU A 73 3.71 -1.90 -13.82
C GLU A 73 3.98 -0.75 -14.80
N ASN A 74 3.07 -0.59 -15.77
CA ASN A 74 3.00 0.62 -16.56
C ASN A 74 2.17 1.68 -15.81
N CYS A 75 2.60 2.93 -15.94
CA CYS A 75 1.92 4.07 -15.37
C CYS A 75 1.49 5.03 -16.48
N SER A 76 0.35 5.66 -16.31
CA SER A 76 -0.02 6.86 -17.06
C SER A 76 0.58 8.09 -16.39
N VAL A 77 1.08 9.01 -17.19
CA VAL A 77 1.61 10.30 -16.72
C VAL A 77 0.83 11.42 -17.36
N LEU A 78 0.34 12.34 -16.54
CA LEU A 78 -0.50 13.45 -16.98
C LEU A 78 0.04 14.77 -16.43
N LEU A 79 0.48 15.66 -17.32
CA LEU A 79 0.76 17.05 -16.97
C LEU A 79 -0.48 17.90 -17.22
N THR A 80 -0.91 18.63 -16.21
CA THR A 80 -2.05 19.55 -16.26
C THR A 80 -1.68 20.92 -15.71
N PHE A 81 -2.51 21.91 -16.07
CA PHE A 81 -2.36 23.29 -15.65
C PHE A 81 -3.68 23.73 -15.00
N PRO A 82 -3.73 23.98 -13.67
CA PRO A 82 -4.99 24.20 -12.92
C PRO A 82 -5.93 25.26 -13.52
N ASN A 83 -5.39 26.20 -14.25
CA ASN A 83 -6.19 27.31 -14.84
C ASN A 83 -6.34 27.19 -16.38
N HIS A 84 -6.04 26.03 -16.94
CA HIS A 84 -6.12 25.78 -18.38
C HIS A 84 -6.70 24.38 -18.63
N SER A 85 -7.37 24.23 -19.75
CA SER A 85 -7.91 22.93 -20.19
C SER A 85 -6.87 22.02 -20.85
N ASP A 86 -5.68 22.54 -21.11
CA ASP A 86 -4.63 21.79 -21.79
C ASP A 86 -4.05 20.72 -20.86
N SER A 87 -3.80 19.57 -21.42
CA SER A 87 -3.14 18.45 -20.76
C SER A 87 -2.21 17.72 -21.71
N ILE A 88 -1.14 17.15 -21.16
CA ILE A 88 -0.18 16.37 -21.93
C ILE A 88 -0.09 14.99 -21.29
N TYR A 89 -0.24 13.97 -22.10
CA TYR A 89 -0.18 12.57 -21.70
C TYR A 89 1.15 11.96 -22.11
N ASP A 90 1.67 11.10 -21.25
CA ASP A 90 2.83 10.26 -21.49
C ASP A 90 2.69 8.95 -20.71
N SER A 91 3.66 8.05 -20.82
CA SER A 91 3.69 6.78 -20.12
C SER A 91 5.05 6.55 -19.49
N PHE A 92 5.05 5.84 -18.35
CA PHE A 92 6.23 5.46 -17.61
C PHE A 92 6.15 4.00 -17.23
N LYS A 93 7.28 3.29 -17.24
CA LYS A 93 7.34 1.90 -16.79
C LYS A 93 8.12 1.77 -15.48
N ILE A 94 7.51 1.19 -14.48
CA ILE A 94 8.19 0.73 -13.26
C ILE A 94 8.69 -0.69 -13.52
N ASN A 95 10.02 -0.85 -13.61
CA ASN A 95 10.66 -2.15 -13.77
C ASN A 95 10.85 -2.87 -12.43
N GLU A 96 11.04 -2.11 -11.35
CA GLU A 96 11.04 -2.59 -9.98
C GLU A 96 10.48 -1.47 -9.09
N ALA A 97 9.44 -1.78 -8.34
CA ALA A 97 8.81 -0.83 -7.44
C ALA A 97 9.74 -0.50 -6.26
N LYS A 98 9.54 0.68 -5.68
CA LYS A 98 10.21 1.07 -4.46
C LYS A 98 9.90 0.06 -3.35
N LYS A 99 10.94 -0.46 -2.72
CA LYS A 99 10.81 -1.30 -1.53
C LYS A 99 10.72 -0.43 -0.29
N TYR A 100 9.76 -0.72 0.53
CA TYR A 100 9.58 -0.11 1.84
C TYR A 100 10.08 -1.09 2.91
N GLY A 101 10.42 -0.60 4.11
CA GLY A 101 10.97 -1.43 5.18
C GLY A 101 12.49 -1.31 5.36
N ASN A 102 13.12 -0.36 4.70
CA ASN A 102 14.58 -0.16 4.76
C ASN A 102 15.02 0.95 5.72
N GLY A 103 14.25 1.24 6.77
CA GLY A 103 14.70 2.16 7.80
C GLY A 103 13.66 3.08 8.43
N SER A 104 12.55 3.35 7.78
CA SER A 104 11.44 4.13 8.34
C SER A 104 10.12 3.37 8.38
N GLU A 105 10.06 2.24 7.71
CA GLU A 105 8.90 1.37 7.65
C GLU A 105 9.24 0.00 8.24
N LEU A 106 8.27 -0.59 8.90
CA LEU A 106 8.33 -1.94 9.41
C LEU A 106 7.44 -2.86 8.58
N VAL A 107 8.03 -3.88 7.99
CA VAL A 107 7.27 -4.94 7.32
C VAL A 107 6.91 -6.02 8.34
N VAL A 108 5.63 -6.10 8.69
CA VAL A 108 5.11 -7.13 9.61
C VAL A 108 5.17 -8.51 8.93
N SER A 109 4.65 -8.60 7.70
CA SER A 109 4.77 -9.79 6.85
C SER A 109 4.55 -9.45 5.38
N ASP A 110 5.47 -9.91 4.53
CA ASP A 110 5.36 -9.86 3.07
C ASP A 110 5.03 -11.23 2.46
N PHE A 111 5.06 -12.28 3.27
CA PHE A 111 4.88 -13.68 2.87
C PHE A 111 5.87 -14.24 1.85
N GLU A 112 6.86 -13.48 1.40
CA GLU A 112 7.82 -13.91 0.37
C GLU A 112 8.64 -15.14 0.80
N ASN A 113 8.93 -15.26 2.09
CA ASN A 113 9.61 -16.40 2.68
C ASN A 113 8.65 -17.45 3.28
N GLY A 114 7.37 -17.37 2.92
CA GLY A 114 6.34 -18.21 3.48
C GLY A 114 5.73 -17.65 4.76
N PHE A 115 5.03 -18.50 5.49
CA PHE A 115 4.40 -18.13 6.76
C PHE A 115 5.45 -18.16 7.88
N ASN A 116 5.56 -17.08 8.63
CA ASN A 116 6.50 -17.01 9.76
C ASN A 116 6.05 -18.02 10.85
N PRO A 117 6.91 -18.98 11.23
CA PRO A 117 6.55 -20.00 12.20
C PRO A 117 6.27 -19.49 13.61
N ASN A 118 6.68 -18.25 13.91
CA ASN A 118 6.42 -17.61 15.19
C ASN A 118 5.04 -16.93 15.25
N PHE A 119 4.35 -16.82 14.12
CA PHE A 119 2.99 -16.31 14.11
C PHE A 119 2.03 -17.42 14.50
N THR A 120 1.22 -17.18 15.51
CA THR A 120 0.18 -18.12 15.90
C THR A 120 -1.04 -17.96 15.00
N ASN A 121 -1.83 -19.01 14.87
CA ASN A 121 -3.02 -18.96 14.05
C ASN A 121 -4.01 -20.05 14.45
N PHE A 122 -5.26 -19.76 14.16
CA PHE A 122 -6.34 -20.70 14.23
C PHE A 122 -7.15 -20.65 12.94
N PHE A 123 -7.60 -21.80 12.46
CA PHE A 123 -8.56 -21.91 11.34
C PHE A 123 -9.53 -23.04 11.63
N GLN A 124 -10.78 -22.84 11.29
CA GLN A 124 -11.77 -23.93 11.34
C GLN A 124 -11.33 -25.06 10.43
N SER A 125 -11.76 -26.29 10.73
CA SER A 125 -11.34 -27.50 10.01
C SER A 125 -11.74 -27.51 8.53
N THR A 126 -12.77 -26.78 8.18
CA THR A 126 -13.28 -26.60 6.82
C THR A 126 -12.60 -25.45 6.08
N CYS A 127 -11.73 -24.72 6.75
CA CYS A 127 -11.08 -23.53 6.23
C CYS A 127 -9.60 -23.79 5.91
N LEU A 128 -9.10 -23.10 4.90
CA LEU A 128 -7.77 -23.24 4.38
C LEU A 128 -6.95 -21.98 4.63
N LYS A 129 -5.70 -22.21 5.07
CA LYS A 129 -4.66 -21.21 5.10
C LYS A 129 -3.49 -21.68 4.24
N LYS A 130 -3.11 -20.91 3.24
CA LYS A 130 -1.95 -21.22 2.38
C LYS A 130 -1.27 -19.94 1.88
N ILE A 131 0.00 -20.04 1.55
CA ILE A 131 0.70 -19.01 0.79
C ILE A 131 0.67 -19.39 -0.69
N GLU A 132 0.17 -18.49 -1.51
CA GLU A 132 0.16 -18.63 -2.96
C GLU A 132 1.11 -17.65 -3.62
N THR A 133 1.53 -17.99 -4.84
CA THR A 133 2.34 -17.15 -5.71
C THR A 133 1.47 -16.69 -6.87
N GLY A 134 1.60 -15.44 -7.26
CA GLY A 134 0.85 -14.92 -8.41
C GLY A 134 0.66 -13.42 -8.37
N ASN A 135 -0.54 -12.98 -8.73
CA ASN A 135 -0.87 -11.56 -8.77
C ASN A 135 -1.12 -11.00 -7.36
N ALA A 136 -0.06 -10.93 -6.56
CA ALA A 136 -0.08 -10.31 -5.25
C ALA A 136 -0.29 -8.79 -5.34
N GLY A 137 -0.71 -8.18 -4.23
CA GLY A 137 -0.97 -6.74 -4.17
C GLY A 137 0.29 -5.89 -4.38
N GLN A 138 1.45 -6.37 -3.92
CA GLN A 138 2.69 -5.61 -3.95
C GLN A 138 3.92 -6.44 -4.30
N SER A 139 3.94 -7.72 -3.94
CA SER A 139 5.05 -8.66 -4.14
C SER A 139 4.60 -9.88 -4.93
N ASP A 140 5.31 -11.00 -4.84
CA ASP A 140 4.98 -12.21 -5.60
C ASP A 140 4.08 -13.19 -4.84
N ARG A 141 4.01 -13.07 -3.51
CA ARG A 141 3.29 -14.00 -2.65
C ARG A 141 2.26 -13.32 -1.75
N TYR A 142 1.26 -14.07 -1.37
CA TYR A 142 0.20 -13.60 -0.50
C TYR A 142 -0.42 -14.73 0.34
N LEU A 143 -0.98 -14.37 1.48
CA LEU A 143 -1.73 -15.29 2.32
C LEU A 143 -3.16 -15.41 1.80
N VAL A 144 -3.59 -16.65 1.53
CA VAL A 144 -4.97 -17.00 1.24
C VAL A 144 -5.62 -17.53 2.50
N GLN A 145 -6.79 -17.00 2.80
CA GLN A 145 -7.69 -17.48 3.83
C GLN A 145 -9.04 -17.70 3.17
N GLU A 146 -9.48 -18.95 3.09
CA GLU A 146 -10.73 -19.30 2.43
C GLU A 146 -11.42 -20.46 3.13
N GLY A 147 -12.71 -20.57 2.99
CA GLY A 147 -13.49 -21.68 3.51
C GLY A 147 -14.94 -21.33 3.79
N THR A 148 -15.67 -22.32 4.28
CA THR A 148 -17.02 -22.14 4.79
C THR A 148 -17.02 -22.34 6.28
N CYS A 149 -17.52 -21.37 7.04
CA CYS A 149 -17.63 -21.48 8.48
C CYS A 149 -18.60 -22.59 8.88
N ASP A 150 -18.15 -23.51 9.71
CA ASP A 150 -19.00 -24.55 10.31
C ASP A 150 -19.89 -23.97 11.42
N TRP A 151 -19.39 -22.93 12.06
CA TRP A 151 -20.06 -22.21 13.12
C TRP A 151 -19.72 -20.71 13.01
N ASP A 152 -20.72 -20.00 12.92
CA ASP A 152 -21.04 -18.63 12.62
C ASP A 152 -20.00 -17.64 12.08
N TRP A 153 -19.05 -17.11 12.72
CA TRP A 153 -18.56 -15.77 12.32
C TRP A 153 -17.06 -15.69 11.99
N LEU A 154 -16.32 -16.75 12.17
CA LEU A 154 -14.87 -16.71 12.04
C LEU A 154 -14.32 -17.90 11.24
N ILE A 155 -13.77 -17.67 10.07
CA ILE A 155 -13.04 -18.71 9.35
C ILE A 155 -11.67 -19.03 9.97
N GLY A 156 -11.03 -18.03 10.54
CA GLY A 156 -9.75 -18.15 11.21
C GLY A 156 -9.11 -16.80 11.48
N TYR A 157 -8.00 -16.82 12.21
CA TYR A 157 -7.19 -15.64 12.49
C TYR A 157 -5.69 -15.95 12.45
N VAL A 158 -4.90 -14.91 12.36
CA VAL A 158 -3.45 -14.93 12.49
C VAL A 158 -3.03 -13.85 13.46
N ASP A 159 -2.26 -14.22 14.49
CA ASP A 159 -1.66 -13.30 15.43
C ASP A 159 -0.23 -12.96 15.02
N TYR A 160 0.08 -11.69 15.07
CA TYR A 160 1.38 -11.13 14.77
C TYR A 160 1.98 -10.56 16.05
N PRO A 161 2.69 -11.36 16.88
CA PRO A 161 3.20 -10.89 18.16
C PRO A 161 4.19 -9.75 17.97
N ALA A 162 3.98 -8.68 18.71
CA ALA A 162 4.80 -7.48 18.66
C ALA A 162 6.28 -7.74 18.99
N SER A 163 6.56 -8.74 19.82
CA SER A 163 7.92 -9.14 20.19
C SER A 163 8.84 -9.46 19.02
N HIS A 164 8.29 -9.75 17.84
CA HIS A 164 9.07 -10.03 16.63
C HIS A 164 9.50 -8.77 15.88
N TRP A 165 8.86 -7.64 16.13
CA TRP A 165 9.11 -6.43 15.35
C TRP A 165 9.30 -5.17 16.18
N PHE A 166 8.84 -5.09 17.42
CA PHE A 166 9.04 -3.93 18.31
C PHE A 166 10.50 -3.64 18.64
N ASN A 167 11.34 -4.63 18.71
CA ASN A 167 12.77 -4.46 18.99
C ASN A 167 13.55 -3.76 17.87
N GLN A 168 12.90 -3.40 16.79
CA GLN A 168 13.55 -2.76 15.65
C GLN A 168 13.56 -1.23 15.73
N GLY A 169 12.85 -0.65 16.69
CA GLY A 169 12.93 0.77 17.01
C GLY A 169 12.47 1.72 15.90
N VAL A 170 11.62 1.25 15.02
CA VAL A 170 11.24 1.95 13.78
C VAL A 170 9.95 2.76 13.88
N LEU A 171 9.14 2.56 14.91
CA LEU A 171 7.90 3.34 15.04
C LEU A 171 8.19 4.74 15.56
N SER A 172 7.47 5.72 15.00
CA SER A 172 7.54 7.09 15.47
C SER A 172 7.04 7.19 16.91
N ALA A 173 7.74 7.97 17.74
CA ALA A 173 7.25 8.32 19.07
C ALA A 173 6.02 9.25 19.02
N ASN A 174 5.72 9.85 17.87
CA ASN A 174 4.51 10.60 17.66
C ASN A 174 3.46 9.70 17.01
N PRO A 175 2.37 9.34 17.71
CA PRO A 175 1.34 8.46 17.19
C PRO A 175 0.66 9.01 15.91
N ASP A 176 0.67 10.33 15.72
CA ASP A 176 0.14 10.95 14.51
C ASP A 176 0.89 10.55 13.22
N ASN A 177 2.07 10.00 13.37
CA ASN A 177 2.93 9.55 12.27
C ASN A 177 2.97 8.02 12.14
N VAL A 178 2.14 7.31 12.89
CA VAL A 178 2.10 5.84 12.85
C VAL A 178 0.88 5.39 12.06
N TYR A 179 1.10 4.54 11.07
CA TYR A 179 0.05 3.96 10.24
C TYR A 179 0.29 2.46 10.09
N PHE A 180 -0.76 1.69 10.28
CA PHE A 180 -0.79 0.29 9.87
C PHE A 180 -1.37 0.19 8.46
N ASN A 181 -0.62 -0.43 7.56
CA ASN A 181 -1.01 -0.59 6.16
C ASN A 181 -1.06 -2.07 5.80
N MET A 182 -2.12 -2.49 5.12
CA MET A 182 -2.29 -3.85 4.68
C MET A 182 -2.96 -3.91 3.31
N MET A 183 -2.48 -4.80 2.45
CA MET A 183 -3.12 -5.11 1.16
C MET A 183 -4.10 -6.26 1.34
N ILE A 184 -5.35 -6.05 0.95
CA ILE A 184 -6.40 -7.06 0.97
C ILE A 184 -6.97 -7.23 -0.42
N ASN A 185 -7.05 -8.47 -0.89
CA ASN A 185 -7.75 -8.81 -2.12
C ASN A 185 -9.21 -9.12 -1.80
N GLY A 186 -10.10 -8.40 -2.43
CA GLY A 186 -11.53 -8.63 -2.36
C GLY A 186 -12.08 -9.29 -3.61
N ASP A 187 -13.18 -9.98 -3.42
CA ASP A 187 -14.05 -10.47 -4.49
C ASP A 187 -15.49 -10.11 -4.13
N SER A 188 -16.02 -9.08 -4.78
CA SER A 188 -17.36 -8.57 -4.50
C SER A 188 -18.47 -9.58 -4.80
N THR A 189 -18.17 -10.68 -5.50
CA THR A 189 -19.13 -11.76 -5.73
C THR A 189 -19.32 -12.62 -4.49
N LEU A 190 -18.35 -12.60 -3.58
CA LEU A 190 -18.39 -13.29 -2.28
C LEU A 190 -19.02 -12.43 -1.19
N SER A 191 -19.24 -11.15 -1.47
CA SER A 191 -19.94 -10.21 -0.61
C SER A 191 -21.28 -9.79 -1.22
N PRO A 192 -22.20 -10.69 -1.48
CA PRO A 192 -23.48 -10.32 -2.06
C PRO A 192 -24.44 -9.90 -0.96
N ASN A 193 -24.89 -8.70 -0.89
CA ASN A 193 -26.18 -8.29 -0.33
C ASN A 193 -26.70 -8.99 0.93
N ASN A 194 -25.94 -9.84 1.55
CA ASN A 194 -26.32 -10.76 2.61
C ASN A 194 -25.34 -10.71 3.75
N GLU A 195 -25.84 -10.94 4.89
CA GLU A 195 -25.31 -10.86 6.23
C GLU A 195 -24.05 -11.71 6.53
N ALA A 196 -23.60 -12.53 5.57
CA ALA A 196 -22.46 -13.43 5.75
C ALA A 196 -21.30 -13.04 4.84
N ASN A 197 -20.81 -11.87 5.00
CA ASN A 197 -19.93 -11.28 4.03
C ASN A 197 -18.49 -11.38 4.44
N SER A 198 -17.61 -11.12 3.53
CA SER A 198 -16.18 -11.03 3.74
C SER A 198 -15.86 -9.90 4.73
N LEU A 199 -16.27 -10.07 5.98
CA LEU A 199 -15.89 -9.19 7.06
C LEU A 199 -14.42 -9.43 7.37
N PHE A 200 -13.65 -8.37 7.41
CA PHE A 200 -12.29 -8.40 7.88
C PHE A 200 -12.17 -7.60 9.16
N LYS A 201 -11.52 -8.18 10.17
CA LYS A 201 -11.30 -7.56 11.45
C LYS A 201 -9.82 -7.49 11.77
N LEU A 202 -9.37 -6.32 12.19
CA LEU A 202 -8.07 -6.11 12.81
C LEU A 202 -8.24 -5.82 14.28
N GLU A 203 -7.48 -6.48 15.10
CA GLU A 203 -7.43 -6.25 16.53
C GLU A 203 -6.00 -5.88 16.93
N PHE A 204 -5.84 -4.72 17.53
CA PHE A 204 -4.58 -4.26 18.08
C PHE A 204 -4.68 -4.32 19.59
N TYR A 205 -3.80 -5.07 20.19
CA TYR A 205 -3.73 -5.26 21.62
C TYR A 205 -2.56 -4.50 22.21
N GLU A 206 -2.79 -3.78 23.28
CA GLU A 206 -1.75 -3.23 24.10
C GLU A 206 -1.16 -4.37 24.98
N ASP A 207 0.12 -4.24 25.30
CA ASP A 207 0.84 -5.10 26.26
C ASP A 207 1.70 -4.18 27.11
N GLU A 208 1.03 -3.45 28.03
CA GLU A 208 1.67 -2.43 28.87
C GLU A 208 2.67 -3.05 29.86
N ASN A 209 2.36 -4.23 30.34
CA ASN A 209 3.20 -4.94 31.30
C ASN A 209 4.32 -5.77 30.64
N GLN A 210 4.31 -5.91 29.30
CA GLN A 210 5.29 -6.61 28.48
C GLN A 210 5.41 -8.11 28.80
N ASP A 211 4.32 -8.75 29.19
CA ASP A 211 4.29 -10.19 29.47
C ASP A 211 3.95 -11.05 28.22
N GLY A 212 3.58 -10.39 27.12
CA GLY A 212 3.26 -11.02 25.84
C GLY A 212 1.81 -11.49 25.73
N TYR A 213 0.94 -11.12 26.66
CA TYR A 213 -0.48 -11.46 26.68
C TYR A 213 -1.32 -10.22 26.88
N TYR A 214 -2.50 -10.22 26.31
CA TYR A 214 -3.48 -9.16 26.51
C TYR A 214 -4.33 -9.42 27.74
N ASP A 215 -4.35 -8.47 28.70
CA ASP A 215 -5.25 -8.49 29.86
C ASP A 215 -6.39 -7.49 29.67
N GLN A 216 -7.57 -7.99 29.32
CA GLN A 216 -8.76 -7.19 29.06
C GLN A 216 -9.22 -6.28 30.23
N ASN A 217 -8.66 -6.46 31.44
CA ASN A 217 -9.04 -5.66 32.61
C ASN A 217 -8.12 -4.46 32.82
N THR A 218 -6.94 -4.47 32.24
CA THR A 218 -5.88 -3.48 32.50
C THR A 218 -5.28 -2.88 31.25
N GLU A 219 -5.52 -3.47 30.08
CA GLU A 219 -4.92 -3.09 28.80
C GLU A 219 -5.97 -2.74 27.77
N ASP A 220 -5.62 -1.85 26.85
CA ASP A 220 -6.50 -1.37 25.82
C ASP A 220 -6.47 -2.24 24.56
N ARG A 221 -7.58 -2.25 23.84
CA ARG A 221 -7.73 -2.90 22.55
C ARG A 221 -8.39 -1.97 21.55
N LEU A 222 -7.85 -1.88 20.36
CA LEU A 222 -8.46 -1.22 19.21
C LEU A 222 -8.96 -2.28 18.22
N ASP A 223 -10.25 -2.27 17.95
CA ASP A 223 -10.88 -3.11 16.93
C ASP A 223 -11.24 -2.26 15.71
N VAL A 224 -10.89 -2.75 14.53
CA VAL A 224 -11.27 -2.14 13.26
C VAL A 224 -11.91 -3.22 12.39
N GLU A 225 -13.18 -3.03 12.06
CA GLU A 225 -13.96 -3.95 11.22
C GLU A 225 -14.38 -3.26 9.93
N PHE A 226 -14.35 -3.98 8.82
CA PHE A 226 -14.84 -3.49 7.54
C PHE A 226 -15.25 -4.63 6.62
N ASP A 227 -16.25 -4.35 5.80
CA ASP A 227 -16.66 -5.26 4.74
C ASP A 227 -15.66 -5.22 3.59
N VAL A 228 -15.29 -6.40 3.08
CA VAL A 228 -14.48 -6.53 1.87
C VAL A 228 -15.42 -6.59 0.66
N ASP A 229 -15.92 -5.43 0.24
CA ASP A 229 -16.95 -5.27 -0.79
C ASP A 229 -16.42 -4.83 -2.17
N TRP A 230 -15.12 -4.94 -2.37
CA TRP A 230 -14.44 -4.52 -3.61
C TRP A 230 -13.87 -5.72 -4.38
N ASN A 231 -13.47 -5.48 -5.62
CA ASN A 231 -12.75 -6.44 -6.44
C ASN A 231 -11.26 -6.11 -6.53
N GLY A 232 -10.43 -7.14 -6.42
CA GLY A 232 -8.99 -7.01 -6.53
C GLY A 232 -8.31 -6.43 -5.28
N TRP A 233 -7.06 -6.07 -5.41
CA TRP A 233 -6.23 -5.59 -4.31
C TRP A 233 -6.52 -4.14 -3.94
N LYS A 234 -6.73 -3.92 -2.64
CA LYS A 234 -6.92 -2.60 -2.06
C LYS A 234 -6.04 -2.44 -0.81
N MET A 235 -5.41 -1.28 -0.68
CA MET A 235 -4.70 -0.92 0.54
C MET A 235 -5.71 -0.43 1.58
N ILE A 236 -5.64 -1.01 2.76
CA ILE A 236 -6.27 -0.50 3.98
C ILE A 236 -5.19 0.20 4.79
N SER A 237 -5.48 1.40 5.24
CA SER A 237 -4.58 2.21 6.07
C SER A 237 -5.33 2.67 7.32
N ILE A 238 -4.76 2.38 8.48
CA ILE A 238 -5.29 2.73 9.80
C ILE A 238 -4.24 3.59 10.50
N LYS A 239 -4.66 4.71 11.05
CA LYS A 239 -3.83 5.62 11.83
C LYS A 239 -3.93 5.29 13.31
#